data_71f3047de435ea77e12ecb0497fb0c51
#
_entry.id   71f3047de435ea77e12ecb0497fb0c51
#
_cell.length_a   1.000
_cell.length_b   1.000
_cell.length_c   1.000
_cell.angle_alpha   90.00
_cell.angle_beta   90.00
_cell.angle_gamma   90.00
#
_symmetry.space_group_name_H-M   'P 1'
#
loop_
_entity.id
_entity.type
_entity.pdbx_description
1 polymer ?
#
loop_
_entity_poly.entity_id
_entity_poly.type
_entity_poly.pdbx_seq_one_letter_code
_entity_poly.pdbx_strand_id
1 'polypeptide(L)'
;MKAMIIRAAGEPSVFEAAEIPVPEIKSNQVLVKVAATSVNPVDWKIRKLGLPLGPDFPAVIQGDVAGVVEAVGGDVGDFAVGDEVYGCAGGVKGTGGALAEFMACDAEFLAP
;
A
#
# COMPACT_ATOMS: atom_id res chain seq x y z
N MET A 1 -3.61 12.79 1.44
CA MET A 1 -2.28 12.34 1.90
C MET A 1 -1.24 12.50 0.80
N LYS A 2 0.01 12.57 1.20
CA LYS A 2 1.13 12.57 0.26
C LYS A 2 1.43 11.17 -0.20
N ALA A 3 1.70 11.01 -1.48
CA ALA A 3 2.07 9.73 -2.08
C ALA A 3 3.02 9.95 -3.25
N MET A 4 3.76 8.89 -3.59
CA MET A 4 4.47 8.81 -4.86
C MET A 4 3.66 7.88 -5.76
N ILE A 5 3.15 8.42 -6.85
CA ILE A 5 2.27 7.67 -7.76
C ILE A 5 2.92 7.47 -9.12
N ILE A 6 2.41 6.50 -9.87
CA ILE A 6 2.69 6.34 -11.29
C ILE A 6 1.39 6.40 -12.07
N ARG A 7 1.39 7.11 -13.20
CA ARG A 7 0.20 7.22 -14.08
C ARG A 7 0.31 6.31 -15.29
N ALA A 8 1.48 5.79 -15.55
CA ALA A 8 1.77 4.87 -16.64
C ALA A 8 3.02 4.07 -16.29
N ALA A 9 3.20 2.94 -16.94
CA ALA A 9 4.43 2.17 -16.84
C ALA A 9 5.60 2.90 -17.51
N GLY A 10 6.80 2.63 -17.07
CA GLY A 10 8.02 3.21 -17.67
C GLY A 10 9.22 3.15 -16.74
N GLU A 11 10.20 4.01 -17.02
CA GLU A 11 11.43 4.16 -16.26
C GLU A 11 11.17 4.85 -14.91
N PRO A 12 12.16 4.92 -13.99
CA PRO A 12 11.95 5.55 -12.68
C PRO A 12 11.41 6.98 -12.71
N SER A 13 11.61 7.70 -13.81
CA SER A 13 11.07 9.05 -13.99
C SER A 13 9.54 9.13 -14.03
N VAL A 14 8.84 8.00 -14.13
CA VAL A 14 7.36 7.97 -14.07
C VAL A 14 6.81 8.25 -12.68
N PHE A 15 7.62 8.13 -11.64
CA PHE A 15 7.18 8.50 -10.29
C PHE A 15 6.92 9.99 -10.18
N GLU A 16 5.80 10.37 -9.60
CA GLU A 16 5.50 11.76 -9.28
C GLU A 16 4.91 11.89 -7.88
N ALA A 17 5.26 12.96 -7.19
CA ALA A 17 4.66 13.30 -5.92
C ALA A 17 3.23 13.84 -6.15
N ALA A 18 2.29 13.39 -5.35
CA ALA A 18 0.90 13.79 -5.48
C ALA A 18 0.19 13.84 -4.13
N GLU A 19 -0.86 14.65 -4.06
CA GLU A 19 -1.83 14.59 -2.97
C GLU A 19 -3.01 13.74 -3.43
N ILE A 20 -3.32 12.70 -2.68
CA ILE A 20 -4.43 11.79 -2.98
C ILE A 20 -5.27 11.56 -1.73
N PRO A 21 -6.52 11.12 -1.85
CA PRO A 21 -7.33 10.79 -0.68
C PRO A 21 -6.70 9.67 0.14
N VAL A 22 -6.88 9.72 1.46
CA VAL A 22 -6.57 8.59 2.33
C VAL A 22 -7.50 7.44 1.95
N PRO A 23 -6.99 6.21 1.75
CA PRO A 23 -7.85 5.11 1.34
C PRO A 23 -8.88 4.77 2.41
N GLU A 24 -10.06 4.41 1.96
CA GLU A 24 -11.10 3.86 2.83
C GLU A 24 -10.83 2.40 3.09
N ILE A 25 -11.02 1.94 4.34
CA ILE A 25 -10.84 0.53 4.70
C ILE A 25 -12.15 -0.23 4.64
N LYS A 26 -12.06 -1.49 4.24
CA LYS A 26 -13.15 -2.46 4.33
C LYS A 26 -13.20 -3.05 5.73
N SER A 27 -14.27 -3.81 6.04
CA SER A 27 -14.46 -4.39 7.36
C SER A 27 -13.35 -5.34 7.81
N ASN A 28 -12.65 -5.99 6.86
CA ASN A 28 -11.53 -6.91 7.12
C ASN A 28 -10.16 -6.25 7.05
N GLN A 29 -10.10 -4.95 6.90
CA GLN A 29 -8.86 -4.21 6.69
C GLN A 29 -8.49 -3.34 7.88
N VAL A 30 -7.22 -2.98 7.93
CA VAL A 30 -6.70 -1.93 8.81
C VAL A 30 -6.08 -0.84 7.97
N LEU A 31 -6.11 0.38 8.47
CA LEU A 31 -5.37 1.50 7.89
C LEU A 31 -4.05 1.61 8.61
N VAL A 32 -2.96 1.49 7.86
CA VAL A 32 -1.60 1.56 8.41
C VAL A 32 -1.00 2.91 8.06
N LYS A 33 -0.51 3.61 9.08
CA LYS A 33 0.37 4.77 8.90
C LYS A 33 1.76 4.23 8.58
N VAL A 34 2.19 4.41 7.35
CA VAL A 34 3.41 3.79 6.83
C VAL A 34 4.65 4.45 7.41
N ALA A 35 5.51 3.65 8.02
CA ALA A 35 6.82 4.07 8.49
C ALA A 35 7.93 3.67 7.54
N ALA A 36 7.81 2.51 6.89
CA ALA A 36 8.82 1.99 5.96
C ALA A 36 8.19 1.07 4.91
N THR A 37 8.84 1.00 3.79
CA THR A 37 8.54 0.06 2.71
C THR A 37 9.86 -0.46 2.14
N SER A 38 9.79 -1.43 1.24
CA SER A 38 10.96 -1.94 0.54
C SER A 38 10.65 -2.16 -0.93
N VAL A 39 11.68 -2.36 -1.74
CA VAL A 39 11.54 -2.62 -3.17
C VAL A 39 11.88 -4.07 -3.45
N ASN A 40 10.92 -4.78 -4.04
CA ASN A 40 11.08 -6.16 -4.49
C ASN A 40 11.02 -6.23 -6.02
N PRO A 41 11.49 -7.34 -6.63
CA PRO A 41 11.45 -7.46 -8.10
C PRO A 41 10.07 -7.23 -8.71
N VAL A 42 9.00 -7.68 -8.08
CA VAL A 42 7.63 -7.46 -8.57
C VAL A 42 7.32 -5.96 -8.69
N ASP A 43 7.83 -5.15 -7.78
CA ASP A 43 7.53 -3.71 -7.74
C ASP A 43 8.11 -2.98 -8.95
N TRP A 44 9.40 -3.20 -9.26
CA TRP A 44 9.99 -2.54 -10.42
C TRP A 44 9.49 -3.13 -11.74
N LYS A 45 9.09 -4.41 -11.74
CA LYS A 45 8.46 -5.01 -12.94
C LYS A 45 7.10 -4.40 -13.21
N ILE A 46 6.29 -4.18 -12.18
CA ILE A 46 5.02 -3.47 -12.31
C ILE A 46 5.24 -2.07 -12.85
N ARG A 47 6.18 -1.33 -12.27
CA ARG A 47 6.51 0.02 -12.72
C ARG A 47 6.95 0.03 -14.19
N LYS A 48 7.87 -0.85 -14.56
CA LYS A 48 8.49 -0.84 -15.89
C LYS A 48 7.57 -1.40 -16.96
N LEU A 49 6.87 -2.48 -16.67
CA LEU A 49 6.16 -3.29 -17.67
C LEU A 49 4.65 -3.08 -17.65
N GLY A 50 4.09 -2.52 -16.59
CA GLY A 50 2.64 -2.38 -16.47
C GLY A 50 1.93 -3.72 -16.47
N LEU A 51 2.45 -4.67 -15.70
CA LEU A 51 1.93 -6.04 -15.70
C LEU A 51 0.45 -6.07 -15.27
N PRO A 52 -0.33 -7.06 -15.79
CA PRO A 52 -1.73 -7.24 -15.36
C PRO A 52 -1.89 -7.48 -13.86
N LEU A 53 -0.83 -7.91 -13.16
CA LEU A 53 -0.81 -8.09 -11.71
C LEU A 53 -0.71 -6.77 -10.94
N GLY A 54 -0.37 -5.69 -11.61
CA GLY A 54 -0.22 -4.38 -10.97
C GLY A 54 -1.55 -3.70 -10.68
N PRO A 55 -1.54 -2.71 -9.76
CA PRO A 55 -2.73 -1.89 -9.53
C PRO A 55 -3.08 -1.07 -10.77
N ASP A 56 -4.35 -0.65 -10.85
CA ASP A 56 -4.81 0.23 -11.91
C ASP A 56 -4.15 1.61 -11.77
N PHE A 57 -3.83 2.25 -12.90
CA PHE A 57 -3.26 3.60 -12.91
C PHE A 57 -4.34 4.67 -12.69
N PRO A 58 -4.04 5.76 -12.02
CA PRO A 58 -2.81 6.07 -11.28
C PRO A 58 -2.63 5.17 -10.06
N ALA A 59 -1.41 4.73 -9.84
CA ALA A 59 -1.13 3.69 -8.86
C ALA A 59 -0.14 4.12 -7.79
N VAL A 60 -0.36 3.62 -6.57
CA VAL A 60 0.64 3.55 -5.51
C VAL A 60 1.14 2.11 -5.48
N ILE A 61 2.42 1.90 -5.66
CA ILE A 61 3.01 0.57 -5.72
C ILE A 61 3.80 0.23 -4.45
N GLN A 62 4.43 -0.92 -4.43
CA GLN A 62 5.20 -1.54 -3.35
C GLN A 62 4.32 -2.21 -2.30
N GLY A 63 4.59 -3.49 -2.09
CA GLY A 63 3.77 -4.35 -1.24
C GLY A 63 4.20 -4.46 0.21
N ASP A 64 5.51 -4.40 0.46
CA ASP A 64 6.02 -4.50 1.82
C ASP A 64 5.72 -3.22 2.59
N VAL A 65 5.20 -3.38 3.80
CA VAL A 65 4.85 -2.26 4.67
C VAL A 65 5.22 -2.58 6.11
N ALA A 66 5.72 -1.57 6.79
CA ALA A 66 5.82 -1.57 8.25
C ALA A 66 5.29 -0.23 8.74
N GLY A 67 4.56 -0.23 9.82
CA GLY A 67 3.97 0.99 10.34
C GLY A 67 3.10 0.75 11.57
N VAL A 68 2.23 1.71 11.83
CA VAL A 68 1.36 1.72 13.00
C VAL A 68 -0.10 1.73 12.55
N VAL A 69 -0.91 0.92 13.19
CA VAL A 69 -2.36 0.88 12.91
C VAL A 69 -3.01 2.20 13.31
N GLU A 70 -3.65 2.87 12.34
CA GLU A 70 -4.38 4.13 12.53
C GLU A 70 -5.88 3.91 12.71
N ALA A 71 -6.44 2.90 12.04
CA ALA A 71 -7.85 2.53 12.14
C ALA A 71 -8.01 1.05 11.83
N VAL A 72 -9.07 0.45 12.36
CA VAL A 72 -9.41 -0.96 12.15
C VAL A 72 -10.81 -1.11 11.61
N GLY A 73 -11.01 -2.06 10.70
CA GLY A 73 -12.33 -2.43 10.20
C GLY A 73 -13.14 -3.19 11.24
N GLY A 74 -14.46 -3.21 11.08
CA GLY A 74 -15.38 -3.77 12.07
C GLY A 74 -15.21 -5.26 12.36
N ASP A 75 -14.66 -6.02 11.41
CA ASP A 75 -14.43 -7.46 11.54
C ASP A 75 -13.00 -7.81 11.97
N VAL A 76 -12.16 -6.83 12.23
CA VAL A 76 -10.77 -7.05 12.67
C VAL A 76 -10.73 -7.14 14.18
N GLY A 77 -10.32 -8.31 14.70
CA GLY A 77 -10.20 -8.57 16.13
C GLY A 77 -8.76 -8.67 16.65
N ASP A 78 -7.79 -8.88 15.75
CA ASP A 78 -6.42 -9.21 16.14
C ASP A 78 -5.53 -7.98 16.30
N PHE A 79 -5.96 -6.81 15.82
CA PHE A 79 -5.20 -5.57 15.85
C PHE A 79 -6.02 -4.45 16.46
N ALA A 80 -5.32 -3.51 17.08
CA ALA A 80 -5.89 -2.29 17.63
C ALA A 80 -5.11 -1.08 17.17
N VAL A 81 -5.73 0.09 17.20
CA VAL A 81 -5.08 1.38 16.93
C VAL A 81 -3.85 1.52 17.82
N GLY A 82 -2.73 1.89 17.22
CA GLY A 82 -1.45 2.03 17.92
C GLY A 82 -0.53 0.81 17.83
N ASP A 83 -1.03 -0.33 17.36
CA ASP A 83 -0.19 -1.52 17.19
C ASP A 83 0.83 -1.31 16.08
N GLU A 84 2.06 -1.77 16.31
CA GLU A 84 3.07 -1.85 15.27
C GLU A 84 2.86 -3.12 14.46
N VAL A 85 2.86 -3.01 13.12
CA VAL A 85 2.59 -4.12 12.21
C VAL A 85 3.53 -4.08 11.01
N TYR A 86 3.68 -5.25 10.37
CA TYR A 86 4.39 -5.37 9.11
C TYR A 86 3.79 -6.49 8.26
N GLY A 87 4.07 -6.45 6.98
CA GLY A 87 3.67 -7.52 6.06
C GLY A 87 3.88 -7.15 4.61
N CYS A 88 3.62 -8.09 3.72
CA CYS A 88 3.50 -7.87 2.29
C CYS A 88 2.00 -7.83 1.96
N ALA A 89 1.43 -6.63 1.83
CA ALA A 89 0.00 -6.46 1.96
C ALA A 89 -0.68 -5.71 0.80
N GLY A 90 0.04 -5.39 -0.26
CA GLY A 90 -0.59 -4.68 -1.38
C GLY A 90 0.35 -4.37 -2.52
N GLY A 91 0.08 -3.28 -3.25
CA GLY A 91 0.88 -2.87 -4.40
C GLY A 91 0.66 -3.73 -5.64
N VAL A 92 -0.38 -4.53 -5.65
CA VAL A 92 -0.79 -5.41 -6.74
C VAL A 92 -2.24 -5.11 -7.13
N LYS A 93 -2.75 -5.80 -8.15
CA LYS A 93 -4.10 -5.57 -8.66
C LYS A 93 -5.16 -5.62 -7.56
N GLY A 94 -6.01 -4.62 -7.52
CA GLY A 94 -7.09 -4.49 -6.52
C GLY A 94 -6.67 -3.90 -5.19
N THR A 95 -5.41 -3.53 -5.02
CA THR A 95 -4.89 -2.97 -3.77
C THR A 95 -4.03 -1.74 -4.04
N GLY A 96 -3.91 -0.86 -3.06
CA GLY A 96 -2.89 0.19 -3.06
C GLY A 96 -1.58 -0.31 -2.47
N GLY A 97 -0.53 0.46 -2.65
CA GLY A 97 0.80 0.14 -2.16
C GLY A 97 1.28 1.04 -1.03
N ALA A 98 2.53 0.84 -0.64
CA ALA A 98 3.12 1.47 0.54
C ALA A 98 3.88 2.77 0.27
N LEU A 99 3.96 3.24 -0.98
CA LEU A 99 4.59 4.53 -1.29
C LEU A 99 3.63 5.70 -1.03
N ALA A 100 3.06 5.74 0.16
CA ALA A 100 2.12 6.77 0.60
C ALA A 100 2.15 6.87 2.11
N GLU A 101 1.55 7.91 2.67
CA GLU A 101 1.49 8.08 4.12
C GLU A 101 0.63 7.01 4.81
N PHE A 102 -0.42 6.55 4.13
CA PHE A 102 -1.33 5.53 4.66
C PHE A 102 -1.59 4.45 3.62
N MET A 103 -1.79 3.23 4.10
CA MET A 103 -2.08 2.06 3.27
C MET A 103 -3.22 1.26 3.90
N ALA A 104 -4.23 0.93 3.10
CA ALA A 104 -5.30 0.00 3.50
C ALA A 104 -4.81 -1.43 3.26
N CYS A 105 -4.76 -2.23 4.31
CA CYS A 105 -4.21 -3.58 4.27
C CYS A 105 -5.22 -4.58 4.78
N ASP A 106 -5.35 -5.72 4.10
CA ASP A 106 -6.08 -6.86 4.64
C ASP A 106 -5.35 -7.33 5.91
N ALA A 107 -6.08 -7.44 7.01
CA ALA A 107 -5.49 -7.80 8.30
C ALA A 107 -4.78 -9.16 8.27
N GLU A 108 -5.28 -10.09 7.45
CA GLU A 108 -4.68 -11.43 7.32
C GLU A 108 -3.25 -11.45 6.76
N PHE A 109 -2.82 -10.37 6.09
CA PHE A 109 -1.47 -10.27 5.53
C PHE A 109 -0.49 -9.55 6.47
N LEU A 110 -0.93 -9.14 7.64
CA LEU A 110 -0.10 -8.42 8.60
C LEU A 110 0.26 -9.28 9.81
N ALA A 111 1.41 -8.97 10.39
CA ALA A 111 1.87 -9.52 11.66
C ALA A 111 2.25 -8.39 12.62
N PRO A 112 2.17 -8.66 13.93
CA PRO A 112 2.59 -7.68 14.94
C PRO A 112 4.11 -7.51 14.99
#